data_ac5af503947d75ee2190689929d93dce
#
_entry.id   ac5af503947d75ee2190689929d93dce
#
_cell.length_a   1.000
_cell.length_b   1.000
_cell.length_c   1.000
_cell.angle_alpha   90.00
_cell.angle_beta   90.00
_cell.angle_gamma   90.00
#
_symmetry.space_group_name_H-M   'P 1'
#
loop_
_entity.id
_entity.type
_entity.pdbx_description
1 polymer ?
#
loop_
_entity_poly.entity_id
_entity_poly.type
_entity_poly.pdbx_seq_one_letter_code
_entity_poly.pdbx_strand_id
1 'polypeptide(L)'
;YFLVVLGGKNIGYFAWKMENTALHLMHLYLRPEYRGKALGRDIVLSCERLARGEGKGRVWCTVHAKALPVQQFFKALRYRNLKPAEQENGTVPRDEVVFEHTLG
;
A
#
# COMPACT_ATOMS: atom_id res chain seq x y z
N TYR A 1 -10.42 1.76 -9.13
CA TYR A 1 -9.05 1.73 -9.67
C TYR A 1 -8.66 3.08 -10.24
N PHE A 2 -7.40 3.43 -10.03
CA PHE A 2 -6.81 4.64 -10.58
C PHE A 2 -5.68 4.25 -11.51
N LEU A 3 -5.63 4.87 -12.68
CA LEU A 3 -4.53 4.66 -13.61
C LEU A 3 -3.40 5.63 -13.29
N VAL A 4 -2.17 5.17 -13.42
CA VAL A 4 -0.99 6.02 -13.32
C VAL A 4 -0.53 6.34 -14.74
N VAL A 5 -0.55 7.63 -15.09
CA VAL A 5 -0.20 8.08 -16.43
C VAL A 5 1.00 9.01 -16.34
N LEU A 6 1.99 8.76 -17.18
CA LEU A 6 3.18 9.59 -17.28
C LEU A 6 3.48 9.86 -18.77
N GLY A 7 3.51 11.14 -19.14
CA GLY A 7 3.75 11.53 -20.53
C GLY A 7 2.72 10.98 -21.51
N GLY A 8 1.45 10.85 -21.05
CA GLY A 8 0.38 10.30 -21.88
C GLY A 8 0.37 8.76 -21.94
N LYS A 9 1.29 8.09 -21.28
CA LYS A 9 1.41 6.64 -21.30
C LYS A 9 0.95 6.04 -19.98
N ASN A 10 0.09 5.01 -20.04
CA ASN A 10 -0.35 4.27 -18.86
C ASN A 10 0.81 3.38 -18.36
N ILE A 11 1.34 3.66 -17.18
CA ILE A 11 2.49 2.96 -16.61
C ILE A 11 2.13 2.09 -15.41
N GLY A 12 0.88 2.10 -14.98
CA GLY A 12 0.47 1.28 -13.86
C GLY A 12 -0.92 1.61 -13.39
N TYR A 13 -1.27 1.05 -12.24
CA TYR A 13 -2.56 1.33 -11.60
C TYR A 13 -2.45 1.12 -10.09
N PHE A 14 -3.41 1.69 -9.37
CA PHE A 14 -3.57 1.40 -7.94
C PHE A 14 -5.05 1.51 -7.58
N ALA A 15 -5.40 0.92 -6.43
CA ALA A 15 -6.76 0.99 -5.90
C ALA A 15 -6.69 1.06 -4.37
N TRP A 16 -7.65 1.75 -3.79
CA TRP A 16 -7.78 1.82 -2.33
C TRP A 16 -9.25 1.82 -1.95
N LYS A 17 -9.49 1.50 -0.69
CA LYS A 17 -10.82 1.53 -0.09
C LYS A 17 -10.72 2.28 1.24
N MET A 18 -11.62 3.24 1.45
CA MET A 18 -11.69 3.94 2.73
C MET A 18 -12.53 3.12 3.68
N GLU A 19 -11.92 2.73 4.80
CA GLU A 19 -12.57 2.00 5.88
C GLU A 19 -12.82 2.93 7.06
N ASN A 20 -13.43 2.41 8.12
CA ASN A 20 -13.84 3.23 9.26
C ASN A 20 -12.63 3.93 9.92
N THR A 21 -11.55 3.22 10.17
CA THR A 21 -10.38 3.76 10.86
C THR A 21 -9.12 3.83 10.01
N ALA A 22 -9.19 3.38 8.76
CA ALA A 22 -8.01 3.19 7.94
C ALA A 22 -8.29 3.39 6.46
N LEU A 23 -7.24 3.63 5.70
CA LEU A 23 -7.27 3.48 4.25
C LEU A 23 -6.61 2.13 3.92
N HIS A 24 -7.33 1.28 3.20
CA HIS A 24 -6.82 0.01 2.72
C HIS A 24 -6.31 0.17 1.28
N LEU A 25 -5.01 0.12 1.10
CA LEU A 25 -4.39 0.13 -0.22
C LEU A 25 -4.49 -1.29 -0.78
N MET A 26 -5.40 -1.49 -1.73
CA MET A 26 -5.76 -2.83 -2.20
C MET A 26 -4.81 -3.36 -3.27
N HIS A 27 -4.44 -2.48 -4.21
CA HIS A 27 -3.58 -2.84 -5.32
C HIS A 27 -2.64 -1.68 -5.61
N LEU A 28 -1.41 -2.03 -5.99
CA LEU A 28 -0.44 -1.07 -6.47
C LEU A 28 0.46 -1.81 -7.46
N TYR A 29 0.42 -1.40 -8.73
CA TYR A 29 1.21 -1.99 -9.77
C TYR A 29 1.84 -0.89 -10.63
N LEU A 30 3.11 -1.04 -10.90
CA LEU A 30 3.83 -0.24 -11.89
C LEU A 30 4.54 -1.17 -12.87
N ARG A 31 4.60 -0.78 -14.14
CA ARG A 31 5.38 -1.51 -15.12
C ARG A 31 6.83 -1.59 -14.66
N PRO A 32 7.52 -2.73 -14.90
CA PRO A 32 8.89 -2.93 -14.39
C PRO A 32 9.86 -1.80 -14.74
N GLU A 33 9.75 -1.21 -15.94
CA GLU A 33 10.65 -0.16 -16.37
C GLU A 33 10.47 1.15 -15.59
N TYR A 34 9.38 1.29 -14.85
CA TYR A 34 9.10 2.48 -14.03
C TYR A 34 9.30 2.25 -12.53
N ARG A 35 9.72 1.05 -12.15
CA ARG A 35 10.03 0.73 -10.75
C ARG A 35 11.39 1.34 -10.38
N GLY A 36 11.56 1.65 -9.09
CA GLY A 36 12.81 2.23 -8.60
C GLY A 36 12.98 3.71 -8.88
N LYS A 37 11.95 4.39 -9.41
CA LYS A 37 11.97 5.83 -9.73
C LYS A 37 11.15 6.67 -8.76
N ALA A 38 10.93 6.17 -7.56
CA ALA A 38 10.15 6.81 -6.50
C ALA A 38 8.66 7.01 -6.82
N LEU A 39 8.15 6.50 -7.94
CA LEU A 39 6.73 6.67 -8.30
C LEU A 39 5.82 5.90 -7.35
N GLY A 40 6.17 4.67 -7.00
CA GLY A 40 5.40 3.89 -6.03
C GLY A 40 5.37 4.56 -4.66
N ARG A 41 6.50 5.08 -4.21
CA ARG A 41 6.59 5.85 -2.98
C ARG A 41 5.67 7.06 -3.01
N ASP A 42 5.65 7.81 -4.12
CA ASP A 42 4.80 9.00 -4.24
C ASP A 42 3.32 8.63 -4.18
N ILE A 43 2.92 7.51 -4.78
CA ILE A 43 1.54 7.00 -4.70
C ILE A 43 1.17 6.66 -3.27
N VAL A 44 2.03 5.92 -2.56
CA VAL A 44 1.77 5.55 -1.16
C VAL A 44 1.68 6.79 -0.27
N LEU A 45 2.57 7.76 -0.44
CA LEU A 45 2.53 8.99 0.33
C LEU A 45 1.28 9.82 0.04
N SER A 46 0.78 9.80 -1.21
CA SER A 46 -0.48 10.44 -1.57
C SER A 46 -1.66 9.77 -0.86
N CYS A 47 -1.66 8.43 -0.77
CA CYS A 47 -2.67 7.70 -0.02
C CYS A 47 -2.64 8.05 1.47
N GLU A 48 -1.45 8.21 2.05
CA GLU A 48 -1.31 8.64 3.44
C GLU A 48 -1.88 10.04 3.67
N ARG A 49 -1.61 10.97 2.76
CA ARG A 49 -2.18 12.32 2.86
C ARG A 49 -3.70 12.29 2.77
N LEU A 50 -4.23 11.48 1.86
CA LEU A 50 -5.68 11.32 1.72
C LEU A 50 -6.30 10.76 3.01
N ALA A 51 -5.68 9.75 3.58
CA ALA A 51 -6.15 9.14 4.83
C ALA A 51 -6.14 10.16 5.97
N ARG A 52 -5.07 10.95 6.10
CA ARG A 52 -5.01 12.01 7.11
C ARG A 52 -6.12 13.05 6.93
N GLY A 53 -6.36 13.45 5.68
CA GLY A 53 -7.42 14.42 5.39
C GLY A 53 -8.81 13.91 5.72
N GLU A 54 -9.01 12.59 5.71
CA GLU A 54 -10.26 11.94 6.08
C GLU A 54 -10.31 11.52 7.55
N GLY A 55 -9.33 11.92 8.35
CA GLY A 55 -9.28 11.62 9.77
C GLY A 55 -8.97 10.17 10.09
N LYS A 56 -8.36 9.42 9.18
CA LYS A 56 -8.02 8.03 9.41
C LYS A 56 -6.68 7.92 10.14
N GLY A 57 -6.55 6.89 10.96
CA GLY A 57 -5.36 6.71 11.79
C GLY A 57 -4.28 5.85 11.18
N ARG A 58 -4.54 5.18 10.06
CA ARG A 58 -3.58 4.27 9.48
C ARG A 58 -3.85 3.97 8.01
N VAL A 59 -2.80 3.47 7.34
CA VAL A 59 -2.88 2.88 6.00
C VAL A 59 -2.36 1.45 6.11
N TRP A 60 -3.04 0.51 5.46
CA TRP A 60 -2.60 -0.88 5.48
C TRP A 60 -2.79 -1.53 4.12
N CYS A 61 -2.03 -2.60 3.88
CA CYS A 61 -2.11 -3.38 2.64
C CYS A 61 -1.71 -4.81 2.91
N THR A 62 -2.00 -5.70 1.94
CA THR A 62 -1.49 -7.06 1.94
C THR A 62 -0.48 -7.22 0.82
N VAL A 63 0.54 -8.05 1.06
CA VAL A 63 1.61 -8.34 0.11
C VAL A 63 1.81 -9.84 0.10
N HIS A 64 2.04 -10.41 -1.08
CA HIS A 64 2.33 -11.84 -1.18
C HIS A 64 3.56 -12.19 -0.35
N ALA A 65 3.50 -13.30 0.38
CA ALA A 65 4.58 -13.71 1.30
C ALA A 65 5.92 -13.95 0.59
N LYS A 66 5.89 -14.27 -0.70
CA LYS A 66 7.10 -14.48 -1.51
C LYS A 66 7.55 -13.24 -2.28
N ALA A 67 6.81 -12.15 -2.22
CA ALA A 67 7.14 -10.91 -2.93
C ALA A 67 8.11 -10.07 -2.10
N LEU A 68 9.33 -10.57 -1.91
CA LEU A 68 10.32 -9.93 -1.05
C LEU A 68 10.68 -8.50 -1.46
N PRO A 69 10.85 -8.17 -2.76
CA PRO A 69 11.12 -6.78 -3.16
C PRO A 69 10.00 -5.82 -2.74
N VAL A 70 8.75 -6.24 -2.83
CA VAL A 70 7.59 -5.42 -2.42
C VAL A 70 7.59 -5.24 -0.91
N GLN A 71 7.90 -6.30 -0.16
CA GLN A 71 8.01 -6.22 1.29
C GLN A 71 9.11 -5.22 1.70
N GLN A 72 10.26 -5.27 1.04
CA GLN A 72 11.35 -4.33 1.29
C GLN A 72 10.93 -2.89 0.99
N PHE A 73 10.17 -2.70 -0.08
CA PHE A 73 9.63 -1.38 -0.44
C PHE A 73 8.79 -0.80 0.71
N PHE A 74 7.85 -1.57 1.25
CA PHE A 74 7.02 -1.09 2.36
C PHE A 74 7.79 -0.92 3.65
N LYS A 75 8.75 -1.80 3.93
CA LYS A 75 9.63 -1.64 5.11
C LYS A 75 10.44 -0.34 5.03
N ALA A 76 10.94 0.00 3.84
CA ALA A 76 11.66 1.25 3.63
C ALA A 76 10.78 2.49 3.86
N LEU A 77 9.47 2.36 3.67
CA LEU A 77 8.49 3.40 3.97
C LEU A 77 8.00 3.35 5.41
N ARG A 78 8.63 2.52 6.24
CA ARG A 78 8.33 2.37 7.68
C ARG A 78 6.98 1.70 7.95
N TYR A 79 6.53 0.88 7.02
CA TYR A 79 5.39 0.00 7.25
C TYR A 79 5.82 -1.19 8.09
N ARG A 80 4.99 -1.56 9.03
CA ARG A 80 5.24 -2.66 9.94
C ARG A 80 4.49 -3.90 9.48
N ASN A 81 5.18 -5.05 9.47
CA ASN A 81 4.55 -6.33 9.19
C ASN A 81 3.75 -6.76 10.42
N LEU A 82 2.42 -6.82 10.28
CA LEU A 82 1.55 -7.24 11.36
C LEU A 82 1.51 -8.76 11.46
N LYS A 83 1.69 -9.27 12.68
CA LYS A 83 1.49 -10.68 12.96
C LYS A 83 -0.01 -11.01 12.95
N PRO A 84 -0.39 -12.29 12.68
CA PRO A 84 -1.82 -12.64 12.64
C PRO A 84 -2.62 -12.20 13.86
N ALA A 85 -2.02 -12.27 15.05
CA ALA A 85 -2.69 -11.86 16.29
C ALA A 85 -2.97 -10.35 16.39
N GLU A 86 -2.30 -9.52 15.58
CA GLU A 86 -2.45 -8.07 15.58
C GLU A 86 -3.43 -7.58 14.52
N GLN A 87 -3.93 -8.46 13.66
CA GLN A 87 -4.80 -8.08 12.57
C GLN A 87 -6.23 -7.88 13.04
N GLU A 88 -6.83 -6.73 12.71
CA GLU A 88 -8.19 -6.41 13.11
C GLU A 88 -9.25 -7.03 12.22
N ASN A 89 -8.94 -7.25 10.95
CA ASN A 89 -9.93 -7.55 9.92
C ASN A 89 -10.04 -9.03 9.58
N GLY A 90 -9.78 -9.90 10.55
CA GLY A 90 -9.99 -11.34 10.37
C GLY A 90 -8.95 -11.99 9.46
N THR A 91 -9.39 -12.97 8.71
CA THR A 91 -8.49 -13.85 7.97
C THR A 91 -7.86 -13.20 6.77
N VAL A 92 -6.52 -13.15 6.77
CA VAL A 92 -5.72 -12.88 5.58
C VAL A 92 -5.29 -14.24 5.02
N PRO A 93 -5.30 -14.44 3.70
CA PRO A 93 -4.80 -15.68 3.10
C PRO A 93 -3.40 -16.03 3.60
N ARG A 94 -3.11 -17.33 3.74
CA ARG A 94 -1.82 -17.79 4.28
C ARG A 94 -0.61 -17.35 3.48
N ASP A 95 -0.79 -17.08 2.19
CA ASP A 95 0.27 -16.67 1.30
C ASP A 95 0.44 -15.15 1.23
N GLU A 96 -0.25 -14.41 2.10
CA GLU A 96 -0.14 -12.96 2.18
C GLU A 96 0.30 -12.51 3.57
N VAL A 97 0.98 -11.37 3.61
CA VAL A 97 1.37 -10.70 4.85
C VAL A 97 0.77 -9.30 4.86
N VAL A 98 0.49 -8.79 6.05
CA VAL A 98 -0.11 -7.46 6.23
C VAL A 98 0.97 -6.47 6.63
N PHE A 99 0.98 -5.33 5.96
CA PHE A 99 1.80 -4.18 6.31
C PHE A 99 0.93 -3.01 6.70
N GLU A 100 1.30 -2.32 7.74
CA GLU A 100 0.56 -1.18 8.28
C GLU A 100 1.48 -0.02 8.63
N HIS A 101 1.02 1.19 8.38
CA HIS A 101 1.68 2.40 8.82
C HIS A 101 0.69 3.24 9.63
N THR A 102 1.03 3.54 10.88
CA THR A 102 0.24 4.41 11.74
C THR A 102 0.53 5.86 11.38
N LEU A 103 -0.53 6.62 11.14
CA LEU A 103 -0.44 8.05 10.83
C LEU A 103 -0.40 8.82 12.14
N GLY A 104 0.66 9.52 12.35
CA GLY A 104 0.88 10.28 13.59
C GLY A 104 0.03 11.53 13.78
#